data_3444f64a25f4165b43fb2c35a6097dc8
#
_entry.id   3444f64a25f4165b43fb2c35a6097dc8
#
_cell.length_a   1.000
_cell.length_b   1.000
_cell.length_c   1.000
_cell.angle_alpha   90.00
_cell.angle_beta   90.00
_cell.angle_gamma   90.00
#
_symmetry.space_group_name_H-M   'P 1'
#
loop_
_entity.id
_entity.type
_entity.pdbx_description
1 polymer ?
#
loop_
_entity_poly.entity_id
_entity_poly.type
_entity_poly.pdbx_seq_one_letter_code
_entity_poly.pdbx_strand_id
1 'polypeptide(L)'
;ILSIWTLFRRYIFLLIFLIVPFYQDNLTLVFYLLFFAMLMFSILRSLSEAAFVPWMQEFIPRDVRGRVIGINGIICTPFALVASYGIKIWLDSREGLERFYPVFFIAIILGLISALLLLKLKGGEKIKGRDDDQGYLKNLLKATKDKNFNLFLVSSGTQYLVITILAIFLTLYFKIRMNIPSGELIFSSTLILIGGTCSGLVVGRVTDNYGCRGIRVLFQCLQILL
;
A
#
# COMPACT_ATOMS: atom_id res chain seq x y z
N ILE A 1 16.91 -9.50 -2.61
CA ILE A 1 16.57 -8.92 -1.29
C ILE A 1 15.07 -8.61 -1.23
N LEU A 2 14.49 -7.86 -2.18
CA LEU A 2 13.07 -7.46 -2.19
C LEU A 2 12.12 -8.65 -2.10
N SER A 3 12.33 -9.67 -2.91
CA SER A 3 11.50 -10.89 -2.96
C SER A 3 11.57 -11.70 -1.66
N ILE A 4 12.72 -11.73 -0.98
CA ILE A 4 12.86 -12.38 0.32
C ILE A 4 12.02 -11.68 1.37
N TRP A 5 12.06 -10.34 1.44
CA TRP A 5 11.25 -9.55 2.37
C TRP A 5 9.75 -9.68 2.11
N THR A 6 9.33 -9.75 0.83
CA THR A 6 7.93 -9.96 0.48
C THR A 6 7.44 -11.36 0.87
N LEU A 7 8.25 -12.41 0.73
CA LEU A 7 7.95 -13.75 1.21
C LEU A 7 7.84 -13.78 2.73
N PHE A 8 8.85 -13.23 3.44
CA PHE A 8 8.87 -13.23 4.90
C PHE A 8 7.63 -12.54 5.51
N ARG A 9 7.21 -11.44 4.92
CA ARG A 9 5.96 -10.73 5.28
C ARG A 9 4.73 -11.65 5.17
N ARG A 10 4.64 -12.50 4.16
CA ARG A 10 3.52 -13.41 3.96
C ARG A 10 3.53 -14.57 4.96
N TYR A 11 4.71 -15.08 5.31
CA TYR A 11 4.84 -16.13 6.32
C TYR A 11 4.38 -15.67 7.71
N ILE A 12 4.67 -14.44 8.10
CA ILE A 12 4.19 -13.89 9.38
C ILE A 12 2.66 -13.92 9.45
N PHE A 13 1.97 -13.49 8.40
CA PHE A 13 0.52 -13.56 8.35
C PHE A 13 -0.02 -14.98 8.39
N LEU A 14 0.63 -15.91 7.71
CA LEU A 14 0.24 -17.31 7.71
C LEU A 14 0.38 -17.93 9.10
N LEU A 15 1.49 -17.68 9.79
CA LEU A 15 1.71 -18.17 11.17
C LEU A 15 0.64 -17.66 12.12
N ILE A 16 0.32 -16.37 12.07
CA ILE A 16 -0.68 -15.79 12.96
C ILE A 16 -2.06 -16.33 12.66
N PHE A 17 -2.39 -16.45 11.38
CA PHE A 17 -3.63 -17.05 10.96
C PHE A 17 -3.82 -18.48 11.45
N LEU A 18 -2.74 -19.27 11.51
CA LEU A 18 -2.76 -20.63 12.06
C LEU A 18 -2.88 -20.64 13.59
N ILE A 19 -2.33 -19.65 14.28
CA ILE A 19 -2.30 -19.60 15.75
C ILE A 19 -3.60 -19.06 16.33
N VAL A 20 -4.22 -18.06 15.71
CA VAL A 20 -5.44 -17.39 16.22
C VAL A 20 -6.57 -18.35 16.57
N PRO A 21 -6.91 -19.39 15.78
CA PRO A 21 -7.98 -20.34 16.12
C PRO A 21 -7.76 -21.10 17.42
N PHE A 22 -6.51 -21.36 17.81
CA PHE A 22 -6.18 -22.11 19.04
C PHE A 22 -6.32 -21.28 20.30
N TYR A 23 -6.39 -19.95 20.20
CA TYR A 23 -6.44 -19.03 21.32
C TYR A 23 -7.72 -18.18 21.36
N GLN A 24 -8.81 -18.66 20.74
CA GLN A 24 -10.10 -17.93 20.68
C GLN A 24 -10.67 -17.59 22.05
N ASP A 25 -10.40 -18.41 23.05
CA ASP A 25 -10.86 -18.19 24.43
C ASP A 25 -10.16 -17.02 25.13
N ASN A 26 -9.00 -16.59 24.63
CA ASN A 26 -8.23 -15.49 25.22
C ASN A 26 -8.14 -14.31 24.25
N LEU A 27 -9.21 -13.52 24.17
CA LEU A 27 -9.32 -12.35 23.28
C LEU A 27 -8.19 -11.33 23.45
N THR A 28 -7.69 -11.18 24.67
CA THR A 28 -6.58 -10.26 24.96
C THR A 28 -5.29 -10.72 24.29
N LEU A 29 -4.98 -12.00 24.38
CA LEU A 29 -3.79 -12.58 23.73
C LEU A 29 -3.90 -12.50 22.21
N VAL A 30 -5.07 -12.83 21.65
CA VAL A 30 -5.35 -12.72 20.22
C VAL A 30 -5.15 -11.28 19.73
N PHE A 31 -5.62 -10.28 20.50
CA PHE A 31 -5.43 -8.87 20.17
C PHE A 31 -3.95 -8.49 20.07
N TYR A 32 -3.14 -8.87 21.08
CA TYR A 32 -1.70 -8.56 21.08
C TYR A 32 -0.95 -9.29 19.96
N LEU A 33 -1.31 -10.53 19.65
CA LEU A 33 -0.74 -11.28 18.52
C LEU A 33 -1.03 -10.60 17.19
N LEU A 34 -2.28 -10.22 16.95
CA LEU A 34 -2.68 -9.51 15.74
C LEU A 34 -2.01 -8.14 15.64
N PHE A 35 -1.93 -7.40 16.75
CA PHE A 35 -1.25 -6.12 16.80
C PHE A 35 0.24 -6.24 16.42
N PHE A 36 0.94 -7.18 17.03
CA PHE A 36 2.36 -7.44 16.73
C PHE A 36 2.57 -7.87 15.27
N ALA A 37 1.66 -8.68 14.75
CA ALA A 37 1.68 -9.08 13.34
C ALA A 37 1.54 -7.91 12.39
N MET A 38 0.55 -7.07 12.63
CA MET A 38 0.31 -5.87 11.83
C MET A 38 1.51 -4.93 11.87
N LEU A 39 2.15 -4.78 13.03
CA LEU A 39 3.36 -3.98 13.19
C LEU A 39 4.51 -4.56 12.36
N MET A 40 4.79 -5.86 12.48
CA MET A 40 5.83 -6.54 11.69
C MET A 40 5.54 -6.47 10.19
N PHE A 41 4.29 -6.71 9.80
CA PHE A 41 3.88 -6.56 8.40
C PHE A 41 4.13 -5.15 7.87
N SER A 42 3.79 -4.12 8.64
CA SER A 42 3.98 -2.72 8.22
C SER A 42 5.46 -2.37 8.05
N ILE A 43 6.32 -2.83 8.96
CA ILE A 43 7.78 -2.65 8.84
C ILE A 43 8.31 -3.30 7.56
N LEU A 44 7.97 -4.58 7.35
CA LEU A 44 8.43 -5.33 6.17
C LEU A 44 7.85 -4.77 4.87
N ARG A 45 6.64 -4.25 4.89
CA ARG A 45 6.02 -3.55 3.77
C ARG A 45 6.80 -2.28 3.42
N SER A 46 7.10 -1.44 4.40
CA SER A 46 7.88 -0.21 4.20
C SER A 46 9.25 -0.48 3.57
N LEU A 47 9.96 -1.51 4.06
CA LEU A 47 11.24 -1.93 3.51
C LEU A 47 11.10 -2.41 2.05
N SER A 48 10.05 -3.17 1.74
CA SER A 48 9.77 -3.63 0.38
C SER A 48 9.45 -2.48 -0.57
N GLU A 49 8.64 -1.51 -0.13
CA GLU A 49 8.27 -0.35 -0.95
C GLU A 49 9.45 0.57 -1.22
N ALA A 50 10.32 0.79 -0.22
CA ALA A 50 11.54 1.57 -0.37
C ALA A 50 12.50 0.98 -1.43
N ALA A 51 12.58 -0.35 -1.53
CA ALA A 51 13.41 -1.03 -2.52
C ALA A 51 12.72 -1.15 -3.89
N PHE A 52 11.39 -1.17 -3.92
CA PHE A 52 10.61 -1.34 -5.15
C PHE A 52 10.73 -0.16 -6.11
N VAL A 53 10.72 1.07 -5.59
CA VAL A 53 10.77 2.28 -6.43
C VAL A 53 12.06 2.39 -7.25
N PRO A 54 13.27 2.28 -6.66
CA PRO A 54 14.50 2.28 -7.44
C PRO A 54 14.56 1.15 -8.46
N TRP A 55 14.13 -0.05 -8.08
CA TRP A 55 14.12 -1.20 -8.97
C TRP A 55 13.18 -1.01 -10.17
N MET A 56 11.97 -0.51 -9.95
CA MET A 56 11.04 -0.17 -11.04
C MET A 56 11.65 0.86 -12.01
N GLN A 57 12.49 1.76 -11.51
CA GLN A 57 13.17 2.76 -12.34
C GLN A 57 14.21 2.19 -13.29
N GLU A 58 14.69 0.96 -13.08
CA GLU A 58 15.60 0.27 -13.99
C GLU A 58 14.87 -0.22 -15.26
N PHE A 59 13.60 -0.61 -15.15
CA PHE A 59 12.81 -1.15 -16.27
C PHE A 59 12.05 -0.10 -17.05
N ILE A 60 11.66 1.01 -16.39
CA ILE A 60 10.77 1.99 -17.00
C ILE A 60 11.55 3.24 -17.36
N PRO A 61 11.64 3.58 -18.67
CA PRO A 61 12.24 4.83 -19.13
C PRO A 61 11.57 6.05 -18.49
N ARG A 62 12.32 7.12 -18.30
CA ARG A 62 11.86 8.32 -17.57
C ARG A 62 10.65 9.00 -18.22
N ASP A 63 10.63 9.03 -19.52
CA ASP A 63 9.66 9.71 -20.39
C ASP A 63 8.27 9.06 -20.42
N VAL A 64 8.15 7.80 -19.97
CA VAL A 64 6.88 7.05 -19.98
C VAL A 64 6.42 6.58 -18.60
N ARG A 65 7.12 6.97 -17.53
CA ARG A 65 6.83 6.49 -16.16
C ARG A 65 5.42 6.82 -15.70
N GLY A 66 4.97 8.05 -15.92
CA GLY A 66 3.62 8.48 -15.55
C GLY A 66 2.56 7.65 -16.26
N ARG A 67 2.74 7.42 -17.56
CA ARG A 67 1.84 6.59 -18.36
C ARG A 67 1.79 5.14 -17.90
N VAL A 68 2.94 4.53 -17.61
CA VAL A 68 3.01 3.14 -17.12
C VAL A 68 2.30 2.97 -15.77
N ILE A 69 2.49 3.92 -14.85
CA ILE A 69 1.80 3.92 -13.55
C ILE A 69 0.28 4.03 -13.76
N GLY A 70 -0.17 4.91 -14.67
CA GLY A 70 -1.59 5.03 -15.01
C GLY A 70 -2.18 3.74 -15.60
N ILE A 71 -1.49 3.11 -16.55
CA ILE A 71 -1.92 1.84 -17.16
C ILE A 71 -1.99 0.72 -16.11
N ASN A 72 -1.00 0.64 -15.22
CA ASN A 72 -1.02 -0.33 -14.13
C ASN A 72 -2.27 -0.15 -13.24
N GLY A 73 -2.65 1.09 -12.94
CA GLY A 73 -3.91 1.39 -12.24
C GLY A 73 -5.14 0.85 -12.98
N ILE A 74 -5.23 1.10 -14.31
CA ILE A 74 -6.36 0.61 -15.13
C ILE A 74 -6.47 -0.92 -15.10
N ILE A 75 -5.34 -1.61 -15.13
CA ILE A 75 -5.34 -3.08 -15.11
C ILE A 75 -5.70 -3.60 -13.72
N CYS A 76 -5.11 -3.03 -12.65
CA CYS A 76 -5.29 -3.54 -11.30
C CYS A 76 -6.66 -3.21 -10.70
N THR A 77 -7.26 -2.06 -11.03
CA THR A 77 -8.52 -1.61 -10.42
C THR A 77 -9.71 -2.55 -10.70
N PRO A 78 -9.95 -3.04 -11.91
CA PRO A 78 -11.03 -4.00 -12.17
C PRO A 78 -10.88 -5.29 -11.35
N PHE A 79 -9.66 -5.83 -11.23
CA PHE A 79 -9.41 -7.01 -10.41
C PHE A 79 -9.69 -6.75 -8.93
N ALA A 80 -9.32 -5.58 -8.42
CA ALA A 80 -9.61 -5.18 -7.06
C ALA A 80 -11.12 -5.03 -6.81
N LEU A 81 -11.86 -4.47 -7.77
CA LEU A 81 -13.32 -4.33 -7.69
C LEU A 81 -14.03 -5.69 -7.69
N VAL A 82 -13.67 -6.59 -8.61
CA VAL A 82 -14.24 -7.94 -8.66
C VAL A 82 -13.94 -8.69 -7.36
N ALA A 83 -12.70 -8.64 -6.87
CA ALA A 83 -12.31 -9.28 -5.62
C ALA A 83 -13.08 -8.70 -4.42
N SER A 84 -13.19 -7.38 -4.29
CA SER A 84 -13.91 -6.74 -3.18
C SER A 84 -15.41 -7.00 -3.22
N TYR A 85 -16.01 -7.06 -4.41
CA TYR A 85 -17.41 -7.45 -4.58
C TYR A 85 -17.66 -8.89 -4.16
N GLY A 86 -16.78 -9.82 -4.55
CA GLY A 86 -16.83 -11.21 -4.10
C GLY A 86 -16.69 -11.34 -2.57
N ILE A 87 -15.76 -10.57 -1.97
CA ILE A 87 -15.59 -10.51 -0.51
C ILE A 87 -16.85 -9.95 0.16
N LYS A 88 -17.45 -8.89 -0.40
CA LYS A 88 -18.70 -8.33 0.12
C LYS A 88 -19.79 -9.40 0.19
N ILE A 89 -20.09 -10.09 -0.91
CA ILE A 89 -21.12 -11.13 -0.97
C ILE A 89 -20.84 -12.23 0.07
N TRP A 90 -19.59 -12.64 0.16
CA TRP A 90 -19.17 -13.67 1.12
C TRP A 90 -19.37 -13.26 2.57
N LEU A 91 -18.98 -12.04 2.93
CA LEU A 91 -19.09 -11.52 4.30
C LEU A 91 -20.53 -11.24 4.69
N ASP A 92 -21.36 -10.77 3.77
CA ASP A 92 -22.78 -10.46 4.04
C ASP A 92 -23.65 -11.75 4.12
N SER A 93 -23.20 -12.85 3.52
CA SER A 93 -23.92 -14.14 3.57
C SER A 93 -23.62 -14.98 4.81
N ARG A 94 -22.71 -14.58 5.69
CA ARG A 94 -22.28 -15.36 6.86
C ARG A 94 -22.06 -14.47 8.07
N GLU A 95 -22.37 -15.03 9.25
CA GLU A 95 -22.12 -14.39 10.54
C GLU A 95 -20.92 -15.03 11.25
N GLY A 96 -20.38 -14.33 12.25
CA GLY A 96 -19.28 -14.80 13.07
C GLY A 96 -17.88 -14.45 12.51
N LEU A 97 -16.85 -14.77 13.29
CA LEU A 97 -15.45 -14.51 12.92
C LEU A 97 -14.90 -15.48 11.87
N GLU A 98 -15.48 -16.67 11.79
CA GLU A 98 -15.03 -17.72 10.86
C GLU A 98 -15.15 -17.33 9.38
N ARG A 99 -16.05 -16.40 9.05
CA ARG A 99 -16.23 -15.88 7.69
C ARG A 99 -14.98 -15.19 7.13
N PHE A 100 -14.08 -14.70 7.97
CA PHE A 100 -12.86 -14.03 7.54
C PHE A 100 -11.75 -15.01 7.14
N TYR A 101 -11.76 -16.26 7.64
CA TYR A 101 -10.70 -17.23 7.38
C TYR A 101 -10.46 -17.52 5.89
N PRO A 102 -11.48 -17.84 5.08
CA PRO A 102 -11.24 -18.12 3.66
C PRO A 102 -10.69 -16.92 2.90
N VAL A 103 -11.13 -15.71 3.25
CA VAL A 103 -10.66 -14.47 2.63
C VAL A 103 -9.17 -14.26 2.90
N PHE A 104 -8.73 -14.43 4.15
CA PHE A 104 -7.32 -14.36 4.51
C PHE A 104 -6.50 -15.46 3.83
N PHE A 105 -7.00 -16.68 3.78
CA PHE A 105 -6.31 -17.81 3.15
C PHE A 105 -6.06 -17.56 1.64
N ILE A 106 -7.08 -17.12 0.93
CA ILE A 106 -6.96 -16.74 -0.50
C ILE A 106 -5.96 -15.60 -0.66
N ALA A 107 -6.02 -14.56 0.19
CA ALA A 107 -5.09 -13.44 0.13
C ALA A 107 -3.63 -13.87 0.36
N ILE A 108 -3.38 -14.83 1.24
CA ILE A 108 -2.05 -15.39 1.49
C ILE A 108 -1.56 -16.14 0.25
N ILE A 109 -2.38 -17.03 -0.34
CA ILE A 109 -2.01 -17.80 -1.54
C ILE A 109 -1.66 -16.87 -2.70
N LEU A 110 -2.54 -15.90 -3.00
CA LEU A 110 -2.30 -14.92 -4.06
C LEU A 110 -1.04 -14.10 -3.80
N GLY A 111 -0.81 -13.77 -2.52
CA GLY A 111 0.39 -13.08 -2.11
C GLY A 111 1.67 -13.89 -2.29
N LEU A 112 1.64 -15.20 -2.03
CA LEU A 112 2.77 -16.11 -2.28
C LEU A 112 3.05 -16.24 -3.78
N ILE A 113 2.01 -16.42 -4.59
CA ILE A 113 2.12 -16.46 -6.05
C ILE A 113 2.77 -15.17 -6.57
N SER A 114 2.31 -14.01 -6.10
CA SER A 114 2.90 -12.71 -6.45
C SER A 114 4.38 -12.62 -6.09
N ALA A 115 4.77 -13.08 -4.90
CA ALA A 115 6.16 -13.07 -4.47
C ALA A 115 7.04 -14.02 -5.31
N LEU A 116 6.52 -15.19 -5.69
CA LEU A 116 7.22 -16.14 -6.57
C LEU A 116 7.39 -15.57 -7.99
N LEU A 117 6.41 -14.83 -8.50
CA LEU A 117 6.53 -14.13 -9.79
C LEU A 117 7.61 -13.05 -9.75
N LEU A 118 7.72 -12.31 -8.64
CA LEU A 118 8.78 -11.33 -8.45
C LEU A 118 10.19 -11.94 -8.49
N LEU A 119 10.36 -13.20 -8.03
CA LEU A 119 11.66 -13.90 -8.11
C LEU A 119 12.11 -14.18 -9.55
N LYS A 120 11.18 -14.27 -10.50
CA LYS A 120 11.49 -14.51 -11.92
C LYS A 120 11.91 -13.24 -12.67
N LEU A 121 11.66 -12.05 -12.10
CA LEU A 121 12.05 -10.79 -12.72
C LEU A 121 13.54 -10.57 -12.57
N LYS A 122 14.19 -10.25 -13.69
CA LYS A 122 15.62 -9.90 -13.74
C LYS A 122 15.81 -8.43 -13.35
N GLY A 123 16.96 -8.10 -12.77
CA GLY A 123 17.32 -6.73 -12.39
C GLY A 123 17.51 -6.56 -10.87
N GLY A 124 17.80 -5.34 -10.43
CA GLY A 124 18.10 -5.06 -9.02
C GLY A 124 19.48 -5.51 -8.59
N GLU A 125 20.39 -5.71 -9.54
CA GLU A 125 21.78 -6.02 -9.24
C GLU A 125 22.52 -4.78 -8.70
N LYS A 126 23.53 -5.02 -7.86
CA LYS A 126 24.37 -3.95 -7.32
C LYS A 126 25.03 -3.21 -8.48
N ILE A 127 24.79 -1.92 -8.61
CA ILE A 127 25.46 -1.08 -9.63
C ILE A 127 26.95 -1.09 -9.32
N LYS A 128 27.73 -1.79 -10.14
CA LYS A 128 29.17 -1.79 -10.06
C LYS A 128 29.67 -0.37 -10.34
N GLY A 129 30.39 0.23 -9.40
CA GLY A 129 31.05 1.54 -9.58
C GLY A 129 30.51 2.68 -8.70
N ARG A 130 29.56 2.43 -7.83
CA ARG A 130 29.19 3.38 -6.78
C ARG A 130 29.98 3.08 -5.51
N ASP A 131 31.32 3.18 -5.62
CA ASP A 131 32.23 3.20 -4.48
C ASP A 131 32.17 4.56 -3.77
N ASP A 132 30.95 5.04 -3.45
CA ASP A 132 30.74 6.11 -2.48
C ASP A 132 30.68 5.49 -1.09
N ASP A 133 31.83 5.12 -0.58
CA ASP A 133 32.07 4.74 0.81
C ASP A 133 31.93 5.92 1.80
N GLN A 134 31.44 7.04 1.31
CA GLN A 134 30.95 8.12 2.17
C GLN A 134 29.65 7.63 2.79
N GLY A 135 29.77 7.19 4.06
CA GLY A 135 28.75 6.44 4.76
C GLY A 135 27.33 6.96 4.51
N TYR A 136 26.40 6.04 4.21
CA TYR A 136 24.98 6.29 3.96
C TYR A 136 24.36 7.33 4.92
N LEU A 137 24.74 7.29 6.21
CA LEU A 137 24.34 8.25 7.24
C LEU A 137 24.81 9.68 6.95
N LYS A 138 26.02 9.87 6.43
CA LYS A 138 26.57 11.19 6.09
C LYS A 138 25.79 11.83 4.93
N ASN A 139 25.43 11.03 3.93
CA ASN A 139 24.62 11.48 2.80
C ASN A 139 23.16 11.81 3.24
N LEU A 140 22.59 11.03 4.13
CA LEU A 140 21.29 11.35 4.75
C LEU A 140 21.34 12.67 5.54
N LEU A 141 22.34 12.84 6.40
CA LEU A 141 22.54 14.08 7.16
C LEU A 141 22.78 15.29 6.25
N LYS A 142 23.42 15.08 5.10
CA LYS A 142 23.57 16.16 4.09
C LYS A 142 22.24 16.50 3.44
N ALA A 143 21.42 15.49 3.11
CA ALA A 143 20.09 15.70 2.53
C ALA A 143 19.15 16.44 3.51
N THR A 144 19.19 16.13 4.81
CA THR A 144 18.37 16.85 5.81
C THR A 144 18.74 18.32 6.03
N LYS A 145 19.92 18.76 5.53
CA LYS A 145 20.29 20.17 5.53
C LYS A 145 19.69 20.96 4.36
N ASP A 146 19.18 20.27 3.33
CA ASP A 146 18.53 20.90 2.19
C ASP A 146 17.12 21.39 2.59
N LYS A 147 16.88 22.69 2.46
CA LYS A 147 15.58 23.31 2.75
C LYS A 147 14.44 22.75 1.89
N ASN A 148 14.68 22.48 0.61
CA ASN A 148 13.68 21.92 -0.29
C ASN A 148 13.31 20.51 0.09
N PHE A 149 14.30 19.72 0.50
CA PHE A 149 14.08 18.35 0.99
C PHE A 149 13.24 18.34 2.27
N ASN A 150 13.55 19.22 3.22
CA ASN A 150 12.79 19.36 4.47
C ASN A 150 11.35 19.80 4.23
N LEU A 151 11.14 20.79 3.36
CA LEU A 151 9.79 21.22 2.98
C LEU A 151 8.99 20.09 2.32
N PHE A 152 9.65 19.31 1.48
CA PHE A 152 9.03 18.12 0.87
C PHE A 152 8.63 17.07 1.92
N LEU A 153 9.51 16.78 2.88
CA LEU A 153 9.23 15.83 3.97
C LEU A 153 8.05 16.28 4.84
N VAL A 154 8.06 17.55 5.28
CA VAL A 154 6.97 18.13 6.09
C VAL A 154 5.65 18.09 5.31
N SER A 155 5.64 18.55 4.07
CA SER A 155 4.44 18.54 3.22
C SER A 155 3.90 17.12 3.02
N SER A 156 4.77 16.16 2.73
CA SER A 156 4.36 14.77 2.54
C SER A 156 3.86 14.15 3.85
N GLY A 157 4.55 14.37 4.96
CA GLY A 157 4.15 13.88 6.28
C GLY A 157 2.79 14.41 6.71
N THR A 158 2.56 15.72 6.55
CA THR A 158 1.25 16.33 6.84
C THR A 158 0.14 15.75 5.97
N GLN A 159 0.39 15.55 4.68
CA GLN A 159 -0.59 14.93 3.78
C GLN A 159 -0.95 13.50 4.20
N TYR A 160 0.05 12.68 4.57
CA TYR A 160 -0.21 11.33 5.07
C TYR A 160 -0.99 11.32 6.38
N LEU A 161 -0.71 12.25 7.30
CA LEU A 161 -1.49 12.40 8.54
C LEU A 161 -2.96 12.71 8.25
N VAL A 162 -3.24 13.69 7.40
CA VAL A 162 -4.62 14.08 7.05
C VAL A 162 -5.37 12.90 6.43
N ILE A 163 -4.79 12.22 5.44
CA ILE A 163 -5.42 11.07 4.79
C ILE A 163 -5.68 9.95 5.79
N THR A 164 -4.73 9.65 6.68
CA THR A 164 -4.86 8.58 7.67
C THR A 164 -5.97 8.90 8.68
N ILE A 165 -6.00 10.13 9.22
CA ILE A 165 -7.03 10.57 10.15
C ILE A 165 -8.41 10.46 9.49
N LEU A 166 -8.57 11.02 8.28
CA LEU A 166 -9.85 10.97 7.56
C LEU A 166 -10.28 9.52 7.28
N ALA A 167 -9.39 8.65 6.82
CA ALA A 167 -9.70 7.27 6.52
C ALA A 167 -10.20 6.50 7.76
N ILE A 168 -9.52 6.66 8.90
CA ILE A 168 -9.90 5.99 10.15
C ILE A 168 -11.24 6.50 10.67
N PHE A 169 -11.39 7.83 10.80
CA PHE A 169 -12.61 8.42 11.35
C PHE A 169 -13.81 8.21 10.44
N LEU A 170 -13.65 8.31 9.13
CA LEU A 170 -14.74 8.10 8.18
C LEU A 170 -15.24 6.65 8.23
N THR A 171 -14.32 5.68 8.26
CA THR A 171 -14.68 4.26 8.38
C THR A 171 -15.41 3.97 9.70
N LEU A 172 -14.91 4.53 10.79
CA LEU A 172 -15.52 4.38 12.11
C LEU A 172 -16.92 5.03 12.17
N TYR A 173 -17.07 6.23 11.62
CA TYR A 173 -18.32 6.94 11.51
C TYR A 173 -19.38 6.14 10.73
N PHE A 174 -19.02 5.62 9.57
CA PHE A 174 -19.91 4.79 8.76
C PHE A 174 -20.33 3.53 9.50
N LYS A 175 -19.41 2.88 10.21
CA LYS A 175 -19.71 1.66 10.97
C LYS A 175 -20.57 1.90 12.18
N ILE A 176 -20.28 2.92 13.00
CA ILE A 176 -20.95 3.15 14.28
C ILE A 176 -22.23 3.97 14.11
N ARG A 177 -22.16 5.06 13.33
CA ARG A 177 -23.29 6.01 13.22
C ARG A 177 -24.31 5.59 12.17
N MET A 178 -23.84 5.06 11.05
CA MET A 178 -24.72 4.68 9.94
C MET A 178 -25.04 3.18 9.90
N ASN A 179 -24.45 2.38 10.81
CA ASN A 179 -24.64 0.92 10.90
C ASN A 179 -24.41 0.19 9.56
N ILE A 180 -23.47 0.68 8.73
CA ILE A 180 -23.19 0.09 7.43
C ILE A 180 -22.51 -1.29 7.64
N PRO A 181 -23.00 -2.36 6.97
CA PRO A 181 -22.40 -3.68 7.07
C PRO A 181 -20.96 -3.70 6.60
N SER A 182 -20.14 -4.60 7.20
CA SER A 182 -18.69 -4.66 6.92
C SER A 182 -18.37 -4.92 5.45
N GLY A 183 -19.20 -5.70 4.75
CA GLY A 183 -19.05 -5.95 3.31
C GLY A 183 -19.19 -4.69 2.46
N GLU A 184 -20.19 -3.83 2.80
CA GLU A 184 -20.36 -2.56 2.09
C GLU A 184 -19.24 -1.56 2.36
N LEU A 185 -18.69 -1.53 3.57
CA LEU A 185 -17.54 -0.69 3.90
C LEU A 185 -16.31 -1.08 3.07
N ILE A 186 -16.04 -2.38 2.94
CA ILE A 186 -14.93 -2.90 2.12
C ILE A 186 -15.15 -2.53 0.65
N PHE A 187 -16.36 -2.73 0.14
CA PHE A 187 -16.66 -2.40 -1.25
C PHE A 187 -16.55 -0.89 -1.52
N SER A 188 -17.10 -0.06 -0.64
CA SER A 188 -17.02 1.41 -0.75
C SER A 188 -15.58 1.91 -0.74
N SER A 189 -14.72 1.36 0.13
CA SER A 189 -13.29 1.70 0.15
C SER A 189 -12.57 1.33 -1.15
N THR A 190 -13.03 0.28 -1.84
CA THR A 190 -12.48 -0.11 -3.14
C THR A 190 -12.95 0.81 -4.27
N LEU A 191 -14.15 1.38 -4.18
CA LEU A 191 -14.63 2.38 -5.16
C LEU A 191 -13.74 3.62 -5.24
N ILE A 192 -13.07 3.98 -4.14
CA ILE A 192 -12.09 5.08 -4.11
C ILE A 192 -10.95 4.83 -5.10
N LEU A 193 -10.59 3.56 -5.36
CA LEU A 193 -9.57 3.21 -6.34
C LEU A 193 -9.95 3.60 -7.78
N ILE A 194 -11.24 3.63 -8.10
CA ILE A 194 -11.72 4.08 -9.43
C ILE A 194 -11.34 5.55 -9.62
N GLY A 195 -11.64 6.40 -8.63
CA GLY A 195 -11.26 7.81 -8.67
C GLY A 195 -9.75 8.00 -8.81
N GLY A 196 -8.96 7.23 -8.03
CA GLY A 196 -7.50 7.24 -8.10
C GLY A 196 -6.97 6.81 -9.47
N THR A 197 -7.57 5.79 -10.09
CA THR A 197 -7.16 5.30 -11.42
C THR A 197 -7.51 6.31 -12.52
N CYS A 198 -8.72 6.85 -12.52
CA CYS A 198 -9.15 7.86 -13.49
C CYS A 198 -8.30 9.13 -13.39
N SER A 199 -8.06 9.61 -12.16
CA SER A 199 -7.19 10.78 -11.96
C SER A 199 -5.74 10.49 -12.33
N GLY A 200 -5.22 9.31 -12.04
CA GLY A 200 -3.86 8.90 -12.36
C GLY A 200 -3.55 8.93 -13.86
N LEU A 201 -4.52 8.58 -14.72
CA LEU A 201 -4.39 8.67 -16.17
C LEU A 201 -4.23 10.10 -16.67
N VAL A 202 -5.12 10.97 -16.18
CA VAL A 202 -5.11 12.39 -16.57
C VAL A 202 -3.84 13.05 -16.03
N VAL A 203 -3.57 12.84 -14.75
CA VAL A 203 -2.41 13.41 -14.05
C VAL A 203 -1.10 12.90 -14.64
N GLY A 204 -1.02 11.60 -14.99
CA GLY A 204 0.17 11.03 -15.61
C GLY A 204 0.55 11.75 -16.91
N ARG A 205 -0.42 11.95 -17.81
CA ARG A 205 -0.18 12.68 -19.06
C ARG A 205 0.19 14.15 -18.85
N VAL A 206 -0.52 14.81 -17.95
CA VAL A 206 -0.27 16.22 -17.66
C VAL A 206 1.09 16.41 -16.97
N THR A 207 1.48 15.48 -16.11
CA THR A 207 2.77 15.50 -15.42
C THR A 207 3.94 15.30 -16.39
N ASP A 208 3.78 14.38 -17.36
CA ASP A 208 4.81 14.13 -18.36
C ASP A 208 5.04 15.36 -19.26
N ASN A 209 3.99 16.17 -19.53
CA ASN A 209 4.08 17.35 -20.39
C ASN A 209 4.45 18.65 -19.64
N TYR A 210 3.91 18.87 -18.45
CA TYR A 210 3.99 20.16 -17.74
C TYR A 210 4.80 20.09 -16.43
N GLY A 211 5.28 18.90 -16.05
CA GLY A 211 6.04 18.68 -14.82
C GLY A 211 5.16 18.49 -13.57
N CYS A 212 5.76 17.95 -12.52
CA CYS A 212 5.04 17.47 -11.34
C CYS A 212 4.61 18.58 -10.36
N ARG A 213 5.34 19.72 -10.31
CA ARG A 213 5.21 20.72 -9.24
C ARG A 213 3.84 21.41 -9.23
N GLY A 214 3.43 21.97 -10.35
CA GLY A 214 2.17 22.72 -10.46
C GLY A 214 0.96 21.86 -10.18
N ILE A 215 0.96 20.64 -10.71
CA ILE A 215 -0.11 19.67 -10.55
C ILE A 215 -0.25 19.25 -9.09
N ARG A 216 0.87 18.97 -8.41
CA ARG A 216 0.85 18.57 -6.99
C ARG A 216 0.25 19.68 -6.11
N VAL A 217 0.65 20.93 -6.33
CA VAL A 217 0.09 22.08 -5.60
C VAL A 217 -1.41 22.22 -5.84
N LEU A 218 -1.85 22.13 -7.10
CA LEU A 218 -3.26 22.23 -7.46
C LEU A 218 -4.11 21.17 -6.76
N PHE A 219 -3.66 19.89 -6.78
CA PHE A 219 -4.38 18.82 -6.10
C PHE A 219 -4.38 18.95 -4.58
N GLN A 220 -3.30 19.44 -3.98
CA GLN A 220 -3.28 19.73 -2.54
C GLN A 220 -4.27 20.84 -2.18
N CYS A 221 -4.38 21.90 -2.98
CA CYS A 221 -5.39 22.94 -2.76
C CYS A 221 -6.82 22.39 -2.90
N LEU A 222 -7.08 21.53 -3.89
CA LEU A 222 -8.39 20.88 -4.04
C LEU A 222 -8.76 19.98 -2.85
N GLN A 223 -7.79 19.27 -2.27
CA GLN A 223 -8.02 18.43 -1.08
C GLN A 223 -8.35 19.25 0.18
N ILE A 224 -7.96 20.50 0.26
CA ILE A 224 -8.30 21.40 1.37
C ILE A 224 -9.74 21.93 1.23
N LEU A 225 -10.24 22.04 0.01
CA LEU A 225 -11.58 22.56 -0.29
C LEU A 225 -12.68 21.48 -0.17
N LEU A 226 -12.34 20.21 -0.16
CA LEU A 226 -13.24 19.06 0.04
C LEU A 226 -13.25 18.61 1.50
#